data_419c498d6af4b55b5a5f87a2772958f8
#
_entry.id   419c498d6af4b55b5a5f87a2772958f8
#
_cell.length_a   1.000
_cell.length_b   1.000
_cell.length_c   1.000
_cell.angle_alpha   90.00
_cell.angle_beta   90.00
_cell.angle_gamma   90.00
#
_symmetry.space_group_name_H-M   'P 1'
#
loop_
_entity.id
_entity.type
_entity.pdbx_description
1 polymer ?
#
loop_
_entity_poly.entity_id
_entity_poly.type
_entity_poly.pdbx_seq_one_letter_code
_entity_poly.pdbx_strand_id
1 'polypeptide(L)'
;PKPNESEHDSFISGHSSTAISVACGIAEGMRLHGDKEHFAVAVVGDGAMTGGLSYEGLNNAGKSRNNLIVILNDNEMSISKNVGALARYLSSMRSSEDTSVPKRRWNAA
;
A
#
# COMPACT_ATOMS: atom_id res chain seq x y z
N PRO A 1 -8.90 9.27 4.37
CA PRO A 1 -9.98 8.40 4.82
C PRO A 1 -10.63 8.93 6.09
N LYS A 2 -11.92 8.80 6.19
CA LYS A 2 -12.72 9.24 7.34
C LYS A 2 -13.83 8.21 7.59
N PRO A 3 -13.91 7.59 8.77
CA PRO A 3 -14.92 6.59 9.08
C PRO A 3 -16.37 7.08 8.90
N ASN A 4 -16.58 8.39 8.90
CA ASN A 4 -17.91 8.97 8.69
C ASN A 4 -18.31 9.03 7.20
N GLU A 5 -17.38 8.81 6.28
CA GLU A 5 -17.61 8.88 4.83
C GLU A 5 -17.83 7.49 4.22
N SER A 6 -17.23 6.47 4.82
CA SER A 6 -17.34 5.08 4.36
C SER A 6 -17.12 4.10 5.50
N GLU A 7 -17.89 3.03 5.52
CA GLU A 7 -17.70 1.90 6.45
C GLU A 7 -16.37 1.16 6.22
N HIS A 8 -15.74 1.36 5.05
CA HIS A 8 -14.44 0.79 4.72
C HIS A 8 -13.26 1.65 5.19
N ASP A 9 -13.51 2.90 5.59
CA ASP A 9 -12.48 3.82 6.07
C ASP A 9 -12.27 3.63 7.59
N SER A 10 -11.47 2.65 7.95
CA SER A 10 -11.28 2.23 9.35
C SER A 10 -10.39 3.17 10.16
N PHE A 11 -9.68 4.12 9.55
CA PHE A 11 -8.68 4.93 10.25
C PHE A 11 -8.54 6.34 9.68
N ILE A 12 -8.43 7.33 10.57
CA ILE A 12 -8.15 8.72 10.21
C ILE A 12 -6.66 8.99 10.39
N SER A 13 -5.99 9.46 9.34
CA SER A 13 -4.60 9.94 9.43
C SER A 13 -4.41 11.18 8.57
N GLY A 14 -3.81 12.22 9.16
CA GLY A 14 -3.36 13.42 8.45
C GLY A 14 -1.89 13.38 8.05
N HIS A 15 -1.16 12.32 8.40
CA HIS A 15 0.26 12.16 8.12
C HIS A 15 0.46 11.21 6.94
N SER A 16 1.33 11.60 6.01
CA SER A 16 1.74 10.70 4.91
C SER A 16 2.56 9.52 5.42
N SER A 17 2.73 8.50 4.59
CA SER A 17 3.58 7.32 4.84
C SER A 17 3.10 6.37 5.95
N THR A 18 1.95 6.64 6.59
CA THR A 18 1.45 5.84 7.73
C THR A 18 0.58 4.67 7.33
N ALA A 19 0.00 4.67 6.13
CA ALA A 19 -1.06 3.75 5.72
C ALA A 19 -0.68 2.28 5.84
N ILE A 20 0.55 1.90 5.47
CA ILE A 20 1.00 0.50 5.52
C ILE A 20 1.10 0.02 6.96
N SER A 21 1.71 0.83 7.85
CA SER A 21 1.85 0.47 9.27
C SER A 21 0.50 0.34 9.97
N VAL A 22 -0.45 1.24 9.65
CA VAL A 22 -1.82 1.18 10.16
C VAL A 22 -2.53 -0.09 9.67
N ALA A 23 -2.47 -0.37 8.38
CA ALA A 23 -3.09 -1.57 7.79
C ALA A 23 -2.47 -2.86 8.35
N CYS A 24 -1.15 -2.89 8.64
CA CYS A 24 -0.52 -4.00 9.34
C CYS A 24 -1.13 -4.23 10.72
N GLY A 25 -1.35 -3.15 11.48
CA GLY A 25 -1.98 -3.23 12.81
C GLY A 25 -3.41 -3.74 12.75
N ILE A 26 -4.21 -3.25 11.79
CA ILE A 26 -5.60 -3.71 11.58
C ILE A 26 -5.61 -5.19 11.18
N ALA A 27 -4.76 -5.61 10.22
CA ALA A 27 -4.68 -7.00 9.78
C ALA A 27 -4.25 -7.94 10.91
N GLU A 28 -3.34 -7.51 11.78
CA GLU A 28 -2.95 -8.27 12.97
C GLU A 28 -4.10 -8.38 13.96
N GLY A 29 -4.83 -7.27 14.20
CA GLY A 29 -6.03 -7.29 15.04
C GLY A 29 -7.08 -8.27 14.51
N MET A 30 -7.38 -8.26 13.21
CA MET A 30 -8.29 -9.22 12.57
C MET A 30 -7.82 -10.66 12.81
N ARG A 31 -6.55 -10.94 12.58
CA ARG A 31 -5.94 -12.26 12.81
C ARG A 31 -6.12 -12.74 14.24
N LEU A 32 -5.86 -11.87 15.22
CA LEU A 32 -6.00 -12.20 16.65
C LEU A 32 -7.45 -12.48 17.04
N HIS A 33 -8.41 -11.86 16.37
CA HIS A 33 -9.84 -12.14 16.54
C HIS A 33 -10.33 -13.36 15.74
N GLY A 34 -9.43 -14.04 15.03
CA GLY A 34 -9.78 -15.23 14.23
C GLY A 34 -10.45 -14.93 12.91
N ASP A 35 -10.47 -13.68 12.47
CA ASP A 35 -10.99 -13.28 11.17
C ASP A 35 -10.02 -13.73 10.06
N LYS A 36 -10.52 -14.55 9.15
CA LYS A 36 -9.76 -15.09 8.01
C LYS A 36 -10.33 -14.67 6.66
N GLU A 37 -11.43 -13.96 6.67
CA GLU A 37 -12.21 -13.62 5.46
C GLU A 37 -11.92 -12.18 4.98
N HIS A 38 -11.68 -11.26 5.92
CA HIS A 38 -11.45 -9.87 5.58
C HIS A 38 -9.99 -9.55 5.31
N PHE A 39 -9.76 -8.47 4.57
CA PHE A 39 -8.44 -7.95 4.22
C PHE A 39 -8.32 -6.51 4.68
N ALA A 40 -7.18 -6.16 5.24
CA ALA A 40 -6.79 -4.77 5.37
C ALA A 40 -6.14 -4.31 4.07
N VAL A 41 -6.59 -3.17 3.54
CA VAL A 41 -6.08 -2.63 2.27
C VAL A 41 -5.44 -1.26 2.53
N ALA A 42 -4.16 -1.12 2.19
CA ALA A 42 -3.45 0.14 2.21
C ALA A 42 -3.28 0.67 0.79
N VAL A 43 -3.91 1.80 0.47
CA VAL A 43 -3.66 2.52 -0.79
C VAL A 43 -2.64 3.62 -0.50
N VAL A 44 -1.50 3.59 -1.18
CA VAL A 44 -0.34 4.45 -0.89
C VAL A 44 0.09 5.15 -2.17
N GLY A 45 0.15 6.49 -2.15
CA GLY A 45 0.71 7.26 -3.25
C GLY A 45 2.24 7.15 -3.34
N ASP A 46 2.78 7.33 -4.54
CA ASP A 46 4.22 7.33 -4.83
C ASP A 46 4.99 8.31 -3.94
N GLY A 47 4.46 9.52 -3.72
CA GLY A 47 5.04 10.50 -2.79
C GLY A 47 5.09 10.01 -1.34
N ALA A 48 4.07 9.30 -0.87
CA ALA A 48 4.03 8.74 0.48
C ALA A 48 5.03 7.59 0.66
N MET A 49 5.40 6.90 -0.42
CA MET A 49 6.43 5.87 -0.40
C MET A 49 7.85 6.41 -0.20
N THR A 50 8.06 7.72 -0.28
CA THR A 50 9.39 8.31 -0.02
C THR A 50 9.69 8.45 1.47
N GLY A 51 8.70 8.31 2.34
CA GLY A 51 8.89 8.37 3.79
C GLY A 51 9.39 7.06 4.38
N GLY A 52 10.31 7.14 5.36
CA GLY A 52 10.92 5.95 5.99
C GLY A 52 9.91 5.00 6.62
N LEU A 53 8.83 5.53 7.20
CA LEU A 53 7.78 4.74 7.84
C LEU A 53 7.08 3.77 6.87
N SER A 54 6.96 4.13 5.59
CA SER A 54 6.43 3.21 4.57
C SER A 54 7.31 1.96 4.41
N TYR A 55 8.64 2.12 4.49
CA TYR A 55 9.57 0.99 4.39
C TYR A 55 9.56 0.12 5.63
N GLU A 56 9.48 0.73 6.80
CA GLU A 56 9.36 0.00 8.06
C GLU A 56 8.07 -0.82 8.05
N GLY A 57 6.97 -0.21 7.57
CA GLY A 57 5.70 -0.91 7.39
C GLY A 57 5.81 -2.08 6.42
N LEU A 58 6.42 -1.90 5.24
CA LEU A 58 6.62 -2.96 4.26
C LEU A 58 7.51 -4.08 4.77
N ASN A 59 8.60 -3.74 5.47
CA ASN A 59 9.49 -4.74 6.06
C ASN A 59 8.77 -5.60 7.11
N ASN A 60 7.89 -4.98 7.90
CA ASN A 60 7.06 -5.70 8.86
C ASN A 60 5.99 -6.55 8.16
N ALA A 61 5.33 -5.99 7.15
CA ALA A 61 4.32 -6.69 6.35
C ALA A 61 4.86 -7.96 5.69
N GLY A 62 6.09 -7.90 5.17
CA GLY A 62 6.74 -9.04 4.50
C GLY A 62 7.01 -10.24 5.41
N LYS A 63 7.03 -10.04 6.73
CA LYS A 63 7.18 -11.12 7.73
C LYS A 63 5.84 -11.62 8.25
N SER A 64 4.78 -10.85 8.09
CA SER A 64 3.46 -11.19 8.58
C SER A 64 2.79 -12.21 7.67
N ARG A 65 1.88 -13.02 8.25
CA ARG A 65 0.97 -13.91 7.50
C ARG A 65 -0.45 -13.35 7.49
N ASN A 66 -0.56 -12.05 7.64
CA ASN A 66 -1.85 -11.37 7.76
C ASN A 66 -2.47 -11.12 6.38
N ASN A 67 -3.79 -11.03 6.36
CA ASN A 67 -4.54 -10.64 5.18
C ASN A 67 -4.38 -9.14 4.90
N LEU A 68 -3.27 -8.78 4.27
CA LEU A 68 -2.90 -7.40 3.94
C LEU A 68 -2.67 -7.25 2.45
N ILE A 69 -3.27 -6.21 1.87
CA ILE A 69 -3.04 -5.82 0.48
C ILE A 69 -2.48 -4.39 0.48
N VAL A 70 -1.36 -4.20 -0.19
CA VAL A 70 -0.77 -2.86 -0.41
C VAL A 70 -0.88 -2.51 -1.87
N ILE A 71 -1.56 -1.41 -2.17
CA ILE A 71 -1.76 -0.88 -3.51
C ILE A 71 -0.91 0.39 -3.65
N LEU A 72 0.08 0.36 -4.52
CA LEU A 72 0.81 1.55 -4.92
C LEU A 72 0.01 2.29 -6.00
N ASN A 73 -0.42 3.51 -5.69
CA ASN A 73 -1.06 4.41 -6.63
C ASN A 73 -0.04 5.42 -7.13
N ASP A 74 0.51 5.16 -8.30
CA ASP A 74 1.46 6.05 -8.97
C ASP A 74 0.75 6.71 -10.18
N ASN A 75 0.37 7.97 -10.01
CA ASN A 75 -0.30 8.76 -11.03
C ASN A 75 0.61 9.86 -11.61
N GLU A 76 1.91 9.83 -11.31
CA GLU A 76 2.90 10.84 -11.71
C GLU A 76 2.56 12.28 -11.27
N MET A 77 1.53 12.44 -10.45
CA MET A 77 1.05 13.72 -9.94
C MET A 77 1.62 13.97 -8.56
N SER A 78 2.87 14.37 -8.46
CA SER A 78 3.43 14.93 -7.22
C SER A 78 3.53 16.46 -7.32
N ILE A 79 3.39 17.13 -6.19
CA ILE A 79 3.53 18.62 -6.08
C ILE A 79 4.91 19.06 -6.55
N SER A 80 5.91 18.18 -6.44
CA SER A 80 7.26 18.31 -7.00
C SER A 80 7.72 16.95 -7.50
N LYS A 81 8.67 16.92 -8.45
CA LYS A 81 9.24 15.64 -8.91
C LYS A 81 9.76 14.84 -7.72
N ASN A 82 9.32 13.60 -7.59
CA ASN A 82 9.84 12.69 -6.59
C ASN A 82 11.35 12.52 -6.80
N VAL A 83 12.13 12.94 -5.82
CA VAL A 83 13.59 12.85 -5.85
C VAL A 83 14.04 11.72 -4.93
N GLY A 84 15.00 10.95 -5.39
CA GLY A 84 15.63 9.91 -4.57
C GLY A 84 15.84 8.59 -5.34
N ALA A 85 16.62 7.72 -4.73
CA ALA A 85 16.98 6.43 -5.32
C ALA A 85 15.76 5.53 -5.53
N LEU A 86 14.76 5.60 -4.63
CA LEU A 86 13.54 4.79 -4.74
C LEU A 86 12.65 5.22 -5.90
N ALA A 87 12.42 6.52 -6.08
CA ALA A 87 11.63 7.02 -7.19
C ALA A 87 12.23 6.55 -8.53
N ARG A 88 13.57 6.55 -8.62
CA ARG A 88 14.30 5.98 -9.77
C ARG A 88 14.12 4.48 -9.89
N TYR A 89 14.16 3.76 -8.77
CA TYR A 89 13.98 2.30 -8.76
C TYR A 89 12.58 1.89 -9.20
N LEU A 90 11.54 2.52 -8.66
CA LEU A 90 10.15 2.27 -9.06
C LEU A 90 9.92 2.62 -10.54
N SER A 91 10.49 3.74 -11.00
CA SER A 91 10.44 4.12 -12.41
C SER A 91 11.14 3.09 -13.31
N SER A 92 12.28 2.55 -12.87
CA SER A 92 13.01 1.52 -13.64
C SER A 92 12.24 0.19 -13.69
N MET A 93 11.58 -0.21 -12.61
CA MET A 93 10.72 -1.41 -12.61
C MET A 93 9.55 -1.27 -13.56
N ARG A 94 8.97 -0.05 -13.67
CA ARG A 94 7.87 0.23 -14.61
C ARG A 94 8.32 0.23 -16.06
N SER A 95 9.54 0.70 -16.33
CA SER A 95 10.09 0.79 -17.68
C SER A 95 10.74 -0.51 -18.17
N SER A 96 10.99 -1.49 -17.30
CA SER A 96 11.48 -2.79 -17.71
C SER A 96 10.35 -3.59 -18.35
N GLU A 97 10.44 -3.85 -19.67
CA GLU A 97 9.50 -4.68 -20.41
C GLU A 97 9.50 -6.17 -20.00
N ASP A 98 10.41 -6.55 -19.12
CA ASP A 98 10.57 -7.93 -18.66
C ASP A 98 9.86 -8.15 -17.32
N THR A 99 8.56 -7.94 -17.30
CA THR A 99 7.72 -8.47 -16.24
C THR A 99 7.09 -9.76 -16.73
N SER A 100 7.73 -10.87 -16.45
CA SER A 100 7.19 -12.24 -16.55
C SER A 100 6.01 -12.49 -15.57
N VAL A 101 5.36 -11.44 -15.13
CA VAL A 101 4.10 -11.52 -14.39
C VAL A 101 2.98 -11.67 -15.40
N PRO A 102 2.26 -12.80 -15.42
CA PRO A 102 1.15 -12.98 -16.34
C PRO A 102 0.13 -11.88 -16.08
N LYS A 103 -0.10 -11.02 -17.08
CA LYS A 103 -1.20 -10.05 -17.07
C LYS A 103 -2.51 -10.83 -17.00
N ARG A 104 -3.04 -11.05 -15.80
CA ARG A 104 -4.41 -11.51 -15.65
C ARG A 104 -5.32 -10.40 -16.16
N ARG A 105 -5.83 -10.61 -17.37
CA ARG A 105 -6.92 -9.80 -17.93
C ARG A 105 -8.13 -9.96 -17.01
N TRP A 106 -8.49 -8.90 -16.32
CA TRP A 106 -9.80 -8.79 -15.69
C TRP A 106 -10.80 -8.55 -16.83
N ASN A 107 -11.49 -9.60 -17.24
CA ASN A 107 -12.69 -9.43 -18.05
C ASN A 107 -13.80 -9.06 -17.07
N ALA A 108 -14.23 -7.77 -17.11
CA ALA A 108 -15.49 -7.38 -16.51
C ALA A 108 -16.61 -8.07 -17.31
N ALA A 109 -17.40 -8.88 -16.60
CA ALA A 109 -18.68 -9.39 -17.07
C ALA A 109 -19.76 -8.38 -16.68
#